data_81a999ce695f46ac26a4c5508cab1b9b
#
_entry.id   81a999ce695f46ac26a4c5508cab1b9b
#
_cell.length_a   1.000
_cell.length_b   1.000
_cell.length_c   1.000
_cell.angle_alpha   90.00
_cell.angle_beta   90.00
_cell.angle_gamma   90.00
#
_symmetry.space_group_name_H-M   'P 1'
#
loop_
_entity.id
_entity.type
_entity.pdbx_description
1 polymer ?
#
loop_
_entity_poly.entity_id
_entity_poly.type
_entity_poly.pdbx_seq_one_letter_code
_entity_poly.pdbx_strand_id
1 'polypeptide(L)'
;DPFYTLPFLLCLLIASRLRRGSAWRQRFNYLGIAISSAYMIFTFYNLYRVEEIFEQSLQREGIKHERLMVSPTIFNNILWQGIAENDTAYFHGMYSILDKEPRVLSFSVIPKGHDLLKSYEKDRTAGILKWFSDGYYSVLVREDGILQFNDLRFGALGESFKSDKDFVFRFLLKDENGVLKAAQDREQPPNVGEAFDQLIKRIKGI
;
A
#
# COMPACT_ATOMS: atom_id res chain seq x y z
N ASP A 1 -6.33 -5.64 9.31
CA ASP A 1 -7.65 -5.70 8.69
C ASP A 1 -8.72 -5.99 9.74
N PRO A 2 -9.78 -5.15 9.86
CA PRO A 2 -10.86 -5.31 10.84
C PRO A 2 -11.62 -6.64 10.71
N PHE A 3 -11.80 -7.14 9.50
CA PHE A 3 -12.52 -8.41 9.25
C PHE A 3 -11.77 -9.63 9.77
N TYR A 4 -10.45 -9.54 9.90
CA TYR A 4 -9.64 -10.53 10.59
C TYR A 4 -9.75 -10.40 12.12
N THR A 5 -9.61 -9.17 12.61
CA THR A 5 -9.39 -8.90 14.04
C THR A 5 -10.68 -8.90 14.84
N LEU A 6 -11.76 -8.27 14.33
CA LEU A 6 -13.00 -8.08 15.09
C LEU A 6 -13.74 -9.39 15.40
N PRO A 7 -13.93 -10.34 14.46
CA PRO A 7 -14.57 -11.61 14.77
C PRO A 7 -13.77 -12.43 15.78
N PHE A 8 -12.44 -12.43 15.67
CA PHE A 8 -11.56 -13.11 16.62
C PHE A 8 -11.68 -12.50 18.02
N LEU A 9 -11.57 -11.16 18.10
CA LEU A 9 -11.72 -10.43 19.36
C LEU A 9 -13.08 -10.69 20.01
N LEU A 10 -14.16 -10.68 19.24
CA LEU A 10 -15.50 -10.98 19.74
C LEU A 10 -15.56 -12.39 20.35
N CYS A 11 -15.04 -13.40 19.66
CA CYS A 11 -14.98 -14.77 20.16
C CYS A 11 -14.16 -14.84 21.47
N LEU A 12 -13.05 -14.13 21.57
CA LEU A 12 -12.22 -14.07 22.78
C LEU A 12 -12.97 -13.38 23.93
N LEU A 13 -13.67 -12.28 23.67
CA LEU A 13 -14.46 -11.58 24.68
C LEU A 13 -15.58 -12.45 25.25
N ILE A 14 -16.29 -13.19 24.37
CA ILE A 14 -17.31 -14.14 24.81
C ILE A 14 -16.66 -15.26 25.64
N ALA A 15 -15.56 -15.85 25.14
CA ALA A 15 -14.84 -16.90 25.85
C ALA A 15 -14.32 -16.43 27.22
N SER A 16 -13.89 -15.18 27.36
CA SER A 16 -13.38 -14.62 28.62
C SER A 16 -14.44 -14.54 29.71
N ARG A 17 -15.73 -14.39 29.33
CA ARG A 17 -16.86 -14.31 30.28
C ARG A 17 -17.44 -15.67 30.68
N LEU A 18 -17.03 -16.73 30.01
CA LEU A 18 -17.47 -18.09 30.35
C LEU A 18 -16.60 -18.70 31.43
N ARG A 19 -17.18 -19.61 32.25
CA ARG A 19 -16.47 -20.31 33.33
C ARG A 19 -15.25 -21.06 32.80
N ARG A 20 -14.13 -21.03 33.56
CA ARG A 20 -12.96 -21.85 33.27
C ARG A 20 -13.36 -23.33 33.28
N GLY A 21 -13.01 -24.07 32.24
CA GLY A 21 -13.41 -25.48 32.07
C GLY A 21 -14.74 -25.71 31.34
N SER A 22 -15.51 -24.67 30.99
CA SER A 22 -16.70 -24.81 30.16
C SER A 22 -16.35 -25.22 28.74
N ALA A 23 -17.04 -26.22 28.18
CA ALA A 23 -16.91 -26.63 26.79
C ALA A 23 -17.24 -25.48 25.81
N TRP A 24 -18.14 -24.58 26.18
CA TRP A 24 -18.48 -23.40 25.38
C TRP A 24 -17.30 -22.41 25.25
N ARG A 25 -16.54 -22.22 26.33
CA ARG A 25 -15.33 -21.40 26.28
C ARG A 25 -14.34 -21.92 25.25
N GLN A 26 -14.13 -23.21 25.22
CA GLN A 26 -13.21 -23.86 24.27
C GLN A 26 -13.77 -23.77 22.83
N ARG A 27 -15.06 -23.96 22.66
CA ARG A 27 -15.71 -23.82 21.34
C ARG A 27 -15.56 -22.42 20.76
N PHE A 28 -15.80 -21.36 21.55
CA PHE A 28 -15.60 -19.98 21.09
C PHE A 28 -14.16 -19.67 20.77
N ASN A 29 -13.20 -20.21 21.52
CA ASN A 29 -11.78 -20.05 21.20
C ASN A 29 -11.43 -20.70 19.85
N TYR A 30 -11.85 -21.93 19.63
CA TYR A 30 -11.64 -22.62 18.36
C TYR A 30 -12.38 -21.93 17.21
N LEU A 31 -13.61 -21.46 17.43
CA LEU A 31 -14.37 -20.72 16.42
C LEU A 31 -13.65 -19.45 16.00
N GLY A 32 -13.11 -18.67 16.95
CA GLY A 32 -12.34 -17.47 16.67
C GLY A 32 -11.12 -17.76 15.80
N ILE A 33 -10.33 -18.79 16.17
CA ILE A 33 -9.20 -19.24 15.39
C ILE A 33 -9.60 -19.69 13.98
N ALA A 34 -10.68 -20.49 13.88
CA ALA A 34 -11.15 -21.01 12.60
C ALA A 34 -11.60 -19.90 11.66
N ILE A 35 -12.35 -18.90 12.15
CA ILE A 35 -12.80 -17.75 11.35
C ILE A 35 -11.60 -16.93 10.86
N SER A 36 -10.65 -16.62 11.76
CA SER A 36 -9.46 -15.85 11.40
C SER A 36 -8.59 -16.59 10.38
N SER A 37 -8.41 -17.91 10.58
CA SER A 37 -7.64 -18.73 9.64
C SER A 37 -8.31 -18.82 8.27
N ALA A 38 -9.64 -18.99 8.23
CA ALA A 38 -10.41 -19.00 6.99
C ALA A 38 -10.29 -17.66 6.24
N TYR A 39 -10.36 -16.53 6.98
CA TYR A 39 -10.17 -15.21 6.40
C TYR A 39 -8.76 -15.03 5.84
N MET A 40 -7.74 -15.53 6.52
CA MET A 40 -6.36 -15.49 6.04
C MET A 40 -6.19 -16.29 4.74
N ILE A 41 -6.75 -17.49 4.67
CA ILE A 41 -6.74 -18.30 3.44
C ILE A 41 -7.44 -17.55 2.29
N PHE A 42 -8.58 -16.93 2.57
CA PHE A 42 -9.29 -16.09 1.60
C PHE A 42 -8.42 -14.91 1.12
N THR A 43 -7.68 -14.26 2.03
CA THR A 43 -6.76 -13.18 1.66
C THR A 43 -5.64 -13.66 0.74
N PHE A 44 -5.02 -14.81 1.01
CA PHE A 44 -4.00 -15.39 0.13
C PHE A 44 -4.57 -15.80 -1.23
N TYR A 45 -5.77 -16.35 -1.26
CA TYR A 45 -6.46 -16.65 -2.52
C TYR A 45 -6.68 -15.39 -3.36
N ASN A 46 -7.17 -14.31 -2.73
CA ASN A 46 -7.36 -13.03 -3.42
C ASN A 46 -6.03 -12.44 -3.89
N LEU A 47 -4.98 -12.48 -3.09
CA LEU A 47 -3.65 -12.01 -3.47
C LEU A 47 -3.20 -12.69 -4.77
N TYR A 48 -3.24 -14.03 -4.81
CA TYR A 48 -2.85 -14.78 -6.01
C TYR A 48 -3.68 -14.40 -7.25
N ARG A 49 -5.00 -14.31 -7.08
CA ARG A 49 -5.92 -13.92 -8.17
C ARG A 49 -5.68 -12.50 -8.68
N VAL A 50 -5.46 -11.58 -7.76
CA VAL A 50 -5.23 -10.16 -8.10
C VAL A 50 -3.87 -9.98 -8.75
N GLU A 51 -2.83 -10.65 -8.28
CA GLU A 51 -1.51 -10.64 -8.89
C GLU A 51 -1.57 -11.09 -10.36
N GLU A 52 -2.29 -12.17 -10.65
CA GLU A 52 -2.53 -12.64 -12.02
C GLU A 52 -3.24 -11.59 -12.89
N ILE A 53 -4.24 -10.86 -12.32
CA ILE A 53 -4.96 -9.79 -13.03
C ILE A 53 -4.03 -8.61 -13.32
N PHE A 54 -3.15 -8.24 -12.38
CA PHE A 54 -2.15 -7.20 -12.62
C PHE A 54 -1.18 -7.59 -13.72
N GLU A 55 -0.62 -8.80 -13.68
CA GLU A 55 0.28 -9.31 -14.70
C GLU A 55 -0.34 -9.30 -16.11
N GLN A 56 -1.57 -9.80 -16.25
CA GLN A 56 -2.30 -9.77 -17.51
C GLN A 56 -2.60 -8.36 -17.97
N SER A 57 -2.90 -7.43 -17.06
CA SER A 57 -3.20 -6.04 -17.39
C SER A 57 -1.94 -5.31 -17.86
N LEU A 58 -0.80 -5.49 -17.19
CA LEU A 58 0.49 -4.95 -17.59
C LEU A 58 0.90 -5.46 -18.97
N GLN A 59 0.70 -6.76 -19.22
CA GLN A 59 0.99 -7.36 -20.52
C GLN A 59 0.12 -6.78 -21.64
N ARG A 60 -1.18 -6.54 -21.40
CA ARG A 60 -2.10 -5.92 -22.38
C ARG A 60 -1.69 -4.50 -22.73
N GLU A 61 -1.21 -3.74 -21.76
CA GLU A 61 -0.71 -2.36 -21.95
C GLU A 61 0.73 -2.32 -22.52
N GLY A 62 1.36 -3.49 -22.71
CA GLY A 62 2.74 -3.57 -23.21
C GLY A 62 3.78 -3.09 -22.20
N ILE A 63 3.43 -3.01 -20.92
CA ILE A 63 4.32 -2.57 -19.86
C ILE A 63 5.20 -3.74 -19.42
N LYS A 64 6.50 -3.65 -19.76
CA LYS A 64 7.51 -4.58 -19.24
C LYS A 64 7.94 -4.15 -17.85
N HIS A 65 8.05 -5.07 -16.94
CA HIS A 65 8.48 -4.82 -15.56
C HIS A 65 9.43 -5.93 -15.07
N GLU A 66 10.21 -5.60 -14.06
CA GLU A 66 11.17 -6.50 -13.40
C GLU A 66 10.61 -7.04 -12.09
N ARG A 67 9.88 -6.18 -11.38
CA ARG A 67 9.24 -6.52 -10.11
C ARG A 67 7.80 -6.03 -10.10
N LEU A 68 6.94 -6.79 -9.46
CA LEU A 68 5.54 -6.43 -9.18
C LEU A 68 5.27 -6.65 -7.69
N MET A 69 4.74 -5.64 -7.03
CA MET A 69 4.23 -5.73 -5.67
C MET A 69 2.71 -5.50 -5.70
N VAL A 70 1.96 -6.43 -5.16
CA VAL A 70 0.50 -6.32 -5.02
C VAL A 70 0.14 -6.37 -3.55
N SER A 71 -0.68 -5.44 -3.09
CA SER A 71 -1.14 -5.38 -1.71
C SER A 71 -2.58 -4.87 -1.60
N PRO A 72 -3.34 -5.33 -0.59
CA PRO A 72 -4.65 -4.76 -0.33
C PRO A 72 -4.51 -3.33 0.19
N THR A 73 -5.50 -2.49 -0.09
CA THR A 73 -5.54 -1.14 0.47
C THR A 73 -5.97 -1.17 1.95
N ILE A 74 -5.87 -0.01 2.62
CA ILE A 74 -6.09 0.10 4.06
C ILE A 74 -7.47 -0.47 4.47
N PHE A 75 -7.48 -1.29 5.51
CA PHE A 75 -8.65 -1.85 6.21
C PHE A 75 -9.57 -2.76 5.40
N ASN A 76 -9.21 -3.20 4.20
CA ASN A 76 -10.07 -4.08 3.42
C ASN A 76 -9.26 -5.11 2.61
N ASN A 77 -9.95 -6.12 2.09
CA ASN A 77 -9.43 -7.16 1.21
C ASN A 77 -10.24 -7.17 -0.12
N ILE A 78 -10.78 -6.00 -0.50
CA ILE A 78 -11.61 -5.83 -1.69
C ILE A 78 -10.90 -5.01 -2.74
N LEU A 79 -10.34 -3.87 -2.35
CA LEU A 79 -9.56 -3.00 -3.21
C LEU A 79 -8.06 -3.28 -3.01
N TRP A 80 -7.39 -3.50 -4.11
CA TRP A 80 -5.98 -3.85 -4.19
C TRP A 80 -5.24 -2.82 -5.00
N GLN A 81 -4.00 -2.57 -4.65
CA GLN A 81 -3.06 -1.78 -5.42
C GLN A 81 -1.91 -2.65 -5.91
N GLY A 82 -1.39 -2.32 -7.07
CA GLY A 82 -0.19 -2.95 -7.62
C GLY A 82 0.80 -1.89 -8.08
N ILE A 83 2.08 -2.16 -7.85
CA ILE A 83 3.20 -1.32 -8.27
C ILE A 83 4.15 -2.20 -9.06
N ALA A 84 4.17 -2.01 -10.36
CA ALA A 84 5.15 -2.64 -11.24
C ALA A 84 6.35 -1.70 -11.43
N GLU A 85 7.54 -2.25 -11.49
CA GLU A 85 8.80 -1.53 -11.63
C GLU A 85 9.54 -1.93 -12.89
N ASN A 86 10.01 -0.94 -13.64
CA ASN A 86 11.02 -1.12 -14.67
C ASN A 86 12.25 -0.25 -14.40
N ASP A 87 13.20 -0.20 -15.33
CA ASP A 87 14.46 0.57 -15.17
C ASP A 87 14.24 2.06 -14.85
N THR A 88 13.18 2.70 -15.37
CA THR A 88 13.01 4.15 -15.37
C THR A 88 11.86 4.65 -14.52
N ALA A 89 10.85 3.82 -14.29
CA ALA A 89 9.60 4.24 -13.66
C ALA A 89 8.91 3.13 -12.87
N TYR A 90 7.96 3.52 -12.06
CA TYR A 90 6.95 2.67 -11.46
C TYR A 90 5.60 2.89 -12.12
N PHE A 91 4.82 1.82 -12.20
CA PHE A 91 3.47 1.81 -12.75
C PHE A 91 2.51 1.39 -11.63
N HIS A 92 1.74 2.34 -11.13
CA HIS A 92 0.77 2.10 -10.07
C HIS A 92 -0.62 1.93 -10.66
N GLY A 93 -1.33 0.91 -10.24
CA GLY A 93 -2.71 0.67 -10.61
C GLY A 93 -3.55 0.19 -9.42
N MET A 94 -4.86 0.26 -9.56
CA MET A 94 -5.82 -0.25 -8.57
C MET A 94 -6.82 -1.20 -9.22
N TYR A 95 -7.20 -2.23 -8.48
CA TYR A 95 -8.20 -3.21 -8.86
C TYR A 95 -9.09 -3.57 -7.68
N SER A 96 -10.41 -3.51 -7.87
CA SER A 96 -11.39 -4.03 -6.91
C SER A 96 -11.87 -5.40 -7.34
N ILE A 97 -11.98 -6.34 -6.40
CA ILE A 97 -12.62 -7.65 -6.69
C ILE A 97 -14.11 -7.52 -7.06
N LEU A 98 -14.70 -6.32 -6.86
CA LEU A 98 -16.07 -5.97 -7.27
C LEU A 98 -16.13 -5.30 -8.65
N ASP A 99 -14.98 -5.10 -9.33
CA ASP A 99 -14.96 -4.57 -10.69
C ASP A 99 -15.67 -5.54 -11.64
N LYS A 100 -16.38 -4.99 -12.63
CA LYS A 100 -17.12 -5.77 -13.63
C LYS A 100 -16.22 -6.63 -14.50
N GLU A 101 -15.01 -6.15 -14.75
CA GLU A 101 -14.02 -6.82 -15.59
C GLU A 101 -12.76 -7.11 -14.76
N PRO A 102 -12.16 -8.29 -14.90
CA PRO A 102 -10.93 -8.65 -14.20
C PRO A 102 -9.71 -8.00 -14.90
N ARG A 103 -9.60 -6.68 -14.77
CA ARG A 103 -8.48 -5.91 -15.30
C ARG A 103 -8.24 -4.63 -14.51
N VAL A 104 -7.00 -4.18 -14.49
CA VAL A 104 -6.62 -2.83 -14.07
C VAL A 104 -6.96 -1.87 -15.23
N LEU A 105 -7.76 -0.84 -14.96
CA LEU A 105 -8.25 0.06 -16.00
C LEU A 105 -7.19 1.05 -16.51
N SER A 106 -6.29 1.46 -15.63
CA SER A 106 -5.22 2.41 -15.97
C SER A 106 -4.04 2.27 -15.01
N PHE A 107 -2.86 2.62 -15.50
CA PHE A 107 -1.64 2.70 -14.69
C PHE A 107 -1.15 4.14 -14.65
N SER A 108 -0.91 4.66 -13.46
CA SER A 108 -0.22 5.93 -13.23
C SER A 108 1.28 5.70 -13.30
N VAL A 109 1.98 6.50 -14.11
CA VAL A 109 3.43 6.41 -14.23
C VAL A 109 4.09 7.32 -13.20
N ILE A 110 4.99 6.76 -12.41
CA ILE A 110 5.75 7.48 -11.38
C ILE A 110 7.22 7.39 -11.73
N PRO A 111 7.87 8.51 -12.12
CA PRO A 111 9.30 8.54 -12.38
C PRO A 111 10.09 8.15 -11.11
N LYS A 112 11.15 7.38 -11.26
CA LYS A 112 12.00 6.97 -10.13
C LYS A 112 12.71 8.15 -9.47
N GLY A 113 13.32 9.02 -10.27
CA GLY A 113 14.11 10.16 -9.77
C GLY A 113 15.32 9.76 -8.91
N HIS A 114 15.78 8.52 -9.00
CA HIS A 114 16.88 7.98 -8.18
C HIS A 114 18.19 8.74 -8.37
N ASP A 115 18.37 9.36 -9.54
CA ASP A 115 19.54 10.19 -9.85
C ASP A 115 19.71 11.37 -8.90
N LEU A 116 18.63 11.89 -8.35
CA LEU A 116 18.63 12.98 -7.38
C LEU A 116 19.34 12.61 -6.06
N LEU A 117 19.48 11.31 -5.78
CA LEU A 117 20.20 10.80 -4.60
C LEU A 117 21.62 10.30 -4.91
N LYS A 118 22.15 10.46 -6.13
CA LYS A 118 23.51 9.98 -6.48
C LYS A 118 24.60 10.60 -5.61
N SER A 119 24.49 11.89 -5.30
CA SER A 119 25.45 12.58 -4.42
C SER A 119 25.42 12.08 -2.97
N TYR A 120 24.35 11.42 -2.57
CA TYR A 120 24.11 10.89 -1.22
C TYR A 120 24.15 9.36 -1.14
N GLU A 121 24.79 8.69 -2.11
CA GLU A 121 24.79 7.23 -2.21
C GLU A 121 25.38 6.53 -0.97
N LYS A 122 26.38 7.18 -0.34
CA LYS A 122 27.03 6.72 0.89
C LYS A 122 26.43 7.32 2.17
N ASP A 123 25.41 8.18 2.04
CA ASP A 123 24.76 8.79 3.20
C ASP A 123 23.89 7.76 3.94
N ARG A 124 24.04 7.74 5.27
CA ARG A 124 23.33 6.80 6.14
C ARG A 124 21.79 6.98 6.05
N THR A 125 21.32 8.22 5.99
CA THR A 125 19.88 8.55 5.93
C THR A 125 19.28 8.04 4.63
N ALA A 126 19.95 8.29 3.50
CA ALA A 126 19.55 7.76 2.20
C ALA A 126 19.53 6.23 2.21
N GLY A 127 20.54 5.57 2.78
CA GLY A 127 20.58 4.12 2.93
C GLY A 127 19.44 3.56 3.76
N ILE A 128 19.10 4.20 4.89
CA ILE A 128 17.96 3.80 5.74
C ILE A 128 16.63 3.93 4.99
N LEU A 129 16.40 5.04 4.27
CA LEU A 129 15.16 5.26 3.54
C LEU A 129 14.99 4.24 2.39
N LYS A 130 16.05 3.96 1.63
CA LYS A 130 16.06 2.92 0.58
C LYS A 130 15.76 1.53 1.14
N TRP A 131 16.38 1.18 2.25
CA TRP A 131 16.11 -0.09 2.95
C TRP A 131 14.68 -0.14 3.49
N PHE A 132 14.23 0.93 4.15
CA PHE A 132 12.88 1.02 4.71
C PHE A 132 11.80 0.85 3.63
N SER A 133 11.98 1.42 2.44
CA SER A 133 11.02 1.34 1.33
C SER A 133 11.11 0.03 0.53
N ASP A 134 11.99 -0.90 0.91
CA ASP A 134 12.26 -2.14 0.16
C ASP A 134 12.59 -1.87 -1.34
N GLY A 135 13.18 -0.72 -1.61
CA GLY A 135 13.50 -0.25 -2.96
C GLY A 135 12.32 0.32 -3.75
N TYR A 136 11.07 0.23 -3.27
CA TYR A 136 9.91 0.86 -3.91
C TYR A 136 9.78 2.32 -3.49
N TYR A 137 10.60 3.19 -4.08
CA TYR A 137 10.58 4.61 -3.76
C TYR A 137 10.77 5.49 -4.99
N SER A 138 10.25 6.70 -4.92
CA SER A 138 10.54 7.75 -5.87
C SER A 138 11.11 8.98 -5.18
N VAL A 139 11.87 9.75 -5.92
CA VAL A 139 12.43 11.02 -5.45
C VAL A 139 12.05 12.11 -6.42
N LEU A 140 11.63 13.25 -5.91
CA LEU A 140 11.31 14.42 -6.71
C LEU A 140 11.82 15.69 -6.04
N VAL A 141 11.95 16.75 -6.82
CA VAL A 141 12.19 18.11 -6.32
C VAL A 141 10.86 18.83 -6.28
N ARG A 142 10.47 19.32 -5.10
CA ARG A 142 9.27 20.13 -4.91
C ARG A 142 9.43 21.53 -5.51
N GLU A 143 8.34 22.27 -5.63
CA GLU A 143 8.36 23.68 -6.09
C GLU A 143 9.22 24.59 -5.21
N ASP A 144 9.33 24.29 -3.91
CA ASP A 144 10.19 24.99 -2.96
C ASP A 144 11.67 24.60 -3.02
N GLY A 145 12.05 23.71 -3.97
CA GLY A 145 13.42 23.22 -4.16
C GLY A 145 13.84 22.12 -3.17
N ILE A 146 12.96 21.68 -2.27
CA ILE A 146 13.24 20.62 -1.30
C ILE A 146 13.11 19.26 -1.99
N LEU A 147 14.08 18.36 -1.75
CA LEU A 147 13.97 16.98 -2.18
C LEU A 147 12.92 16.25 -1.35
N GLN A 148 12.05 15.52 -2.02
CA GLN A 148 11.06 14.66 -1.39
C GLN A 148 11.29 13.21 -1.78
N PHE A 149 11.40 12.34 -0.77
CA PHE A 149 11.45 10.90 -0.90
C PHE A 149 10.09 10.31 -0.59
N ASN A 150 9.55 9.50 -1.49
CA ASN A 150 8.23 8.89 -1.37
C ASN A 150 8.37 7.38 -1.26
N ASP A 151 7.83 6.78 -0.21
CA ASP A 151 7.66 5.34 -0.12
C ASP A 151 6.36 4.93 -0.84
N LEU A 152 6.51 4.25 -1.95
CA LEU A 152 5.38 3.92 -2.83
C LEU A 152 4.50 2.80 -2.30
N ARG A 153 4.99 1.98 -1.36
CA ARG A 153 4.25 0.84 -0.82
C ARG A 153 2.95 1.22 -0.11
N PHE A 154 2.89 2.45 0.38
CA PHE A 154 1.70 2.98 1.06
C PHE A 154 0.68 3.60 0.09
N GLY A 155 0.99 3.64 -1.20
CA GLY A 155 0.09 4.12 -2.25
C GLY A 155 -0.08 5.64 -2.29
N ALA A 156 -1.15 6.04 -2.97
CA ALA A 156 -1.58 7.43 -3.11
C ALA A 156 -2.84 7.73 -2.32
N LEU A 157 -3.05 9.00 -2.02
CA LEU A 157 -4.33 9.54 -1.56
C LEU A 157 -5.22 9.79 -2.79
N GLY A 158 -5.80 8.72 -3.35
CA GLY A 158 -6.57 8.76 -4.58
C GLY A 158 -6.06 7.77 -5.63
N GLU A 159 -6.56 7.90 -6.87
CA GLU A 159 -6.24 6.95 -7.94
C GLU A 159 -4.95 7.28 -8.71
N SER A 160 -4.39 8.47 -8.52
CA SER A 160 -3.24 8.94 -9.32
C SER A 160 -2.27 9.80 -8.53
N PHE A 161 -1.01 9.79 -8.95
CA PHE A 161 0.08 10.59 -8.41
C PHE A 161 0.29 11.83 -9.30
N LYS A 162 -0.54 12.87 -9.13
CA LYS A 162 -0.47 14.11 -9.92
C LYS A 162 0.33 15.21 -9.23
N SER A 163 0.41 15.15 -7.90
CA SER A 163 1.07 16.15 -7.07
C SER A 163 2.07 15.50 -6.12
N ASP A 164 3.04 16.26 -5.67
CA ASP A 164 3.96 15.91 -4.58
C ASP A 164 3.20 15.54 -3.28
N LYS A 165 1.98 16.04 -3.09
CA LYS A 165 1.13 15.82 -1.92
C LYS A 165 0.29 14.55 -1.99
N ASP A 166 0.20 13.90 -3.14
CA ASP A 166 -0.63 12.70 -3.32
C ASP A 166 -0.03 11.45 -2.66
N PHE A 167 1.27 11.45 -2.40
CA PHE A 167 1.95 10.35 -1.73
C PHE A 167 1.56 10.27 -0.25
N VAL A 168 1.14 9.09 0.21
CA VAL A 168 0.74 8.87 1.61
C VAL A 168 1.93 8.96 2.56
N PHE A 169 3.07 8.38 2.17
CA PHE A 169 4.25 8.29 3.03
C PHE A 169 5.45 8.95 2.37
N ARG A 170 5.78 10.16 2.84
CA ARG A 170 6.81 11.00 2.25
C ARG A 170 7.73 11.61 3.30
N PHE A 171 8.99 11.80 2.90
CA PHE A 171 10.03 12.45 3.69
C PHE A 171 10.60 13.63 2.94
N LEU A 172 10.76 14.75 3.63
CA LEU A 172 11.48 15.93 3.14
C LEU A 172 12.95 15.76 3.48
N LEU A 173 13.79 15.93 2.47
CA LEU A 173 15.22 15.75 2.59
C LEU A 173 15.92 17.11 2.49
N LYS A 174 16.74 17.45 3.47
CA LYS A 174 17.57 18.67 3.49
C LYS A 174 19.02 18.30 3.60
N ASP A 175 19.85 18.93 2.79
CA ASP A 175 21.31 18.85 2.93
C ASP A 175 21.75 19.84 4.02
N GLU A 176 22.39 19.34 5.06
CA GLU A 176 23.02 20.14 6.09
C GLU A 176 24.52 19.83 6.09
N ASN A 177 25.30 20.65 5.40
CA ASN A 177 26.78 20.52 5.30
C ASN A 177 27.24 19.17 4.72
N GLY A 178 26.56 18.67 3.69
CA GLY A 178 26.89 17.41 3.02
C GLY A 178 26.32 16.16 3.73
N VAL A 179 25.50 16.34 4.76
CA VAL A 179 24.78 15.27 5.46
C VAL A 179 23.27 15.42 5.21
N LEU A 180 22.66 14.37 4.73
CA LEU A 180 21.24 14.36 4.45
C LEU A 180 20.43 14.21 5.74
N LYS A 181 19.53 15.14 6.00
CA LYS A 181 18.52 15.06 7.07
C LYS A 181 17.16 14.75 6.47
N ALA A 182 16.47 13.79 7.06
CA ALA A 182 15.11 13.41 6.65
C ALA A 182 14.13 13.73 7.75
N ALA A 183 13.02 14.37 7.39
CA ALA A 183 11.88 14.59 8.27
C ALA A 183 10.62 14.08 7.57
N GLN A 184 9.79 13.30 8.30
CA GLN A 184 8.51 12.89 7.76
C GLN A 184 7.61 14.10 7.55
N ASP A 185 7.14 14.28 6.32
CA ASP A 185 6.10 15.27 6.03
C ASP A 185 4.75 14.77 6.54
N ARG A 186 4.19 15.49 7.52
CA ARG A 186 2.91 15.19 8.15
C ARG A 186 1.80 16.15 7.72
N GLU A 187 2.07 17.01 6.75
CA GLU A 187 1.02 17.86 6.20
C GLU A 187 -0.10 16.99 5.64
N GLN A 188 -1.31 17.21 6.13
CA GLN A 188 -2.47 16.53 5.58
C GLN A 188 -2.75 17.09 4.18
N PRO A 189 -3.06 16.24 3.21
CA PRO A 189 -3.49 16.73 1.91
C PRO A 189 -4.79 17.55 2.05
N PRO A 190 -5.00 18.55 1.20
CA PRO A 190 -6.08 19.51 1.36
C PRO A 190 -7.49 18.88 1.33
N ASN A 191 -7.67 17.68 0.82
CA ASN A 191 -8.97 17.06 0.56
C ASN A 191 -9.07 15.62 1.07
N VAL A 192 -8.71 15.35 2.33
CA VAL A 192 -8.80 14.00 2.93
C VAL A 192 -10.20 13.38 2.81
N GLY A 193 -11.25 14.20 2.97
CA GLY A 193 -12.64 13.74 2.86
C GLY A 193 -12.98 13.26 1.44
N GLU A 194 -12.60 14.01 0.43
CA GLU A 194 -12.81 13.64 -0.98
C GLU A 194 -12.01 12.40 -1.36
N ALA A 195 -10.76 12.30 -0.89
CA ALA A 195 -9.91 11.12 -1.12
C ALA A 195 -10.53 9.86 -0.49
N PHE A 196 -11.13 10.00 0.70
CA PHE A 196 -11.83 8.88 1.35
C PHE A 196 -13.10 8.48 0.59
N ASP A 197 -13.89 9.44 0.11
CA ASP A 197 -15.08 9.17 -0.70
C ASP A 197 -14.71 8.49 -2.03
N GLN A 198 -13.63 8.92 -2.68
CA GLN A 198 -13.09 8.26 -3.88
C GLN A 198 -12.65 6.83 -3.58
N LEU A 199 -11.96 6.61 -2.46
CA LEU A 199 -11.57 5.27 -2.02
C LEU A 199 -12.78 4.36 -1.82
N ILE A 200 -13.84 4.84 -1.17
CA ILE A 200 -15.09 4.08 -0.97
C ILE A 200 -15.78 3.75 -2.31
N LYS A 201 -15.83 4.69 -3.24
CA LYS A 201 -16.36 4.46 -4.59
C LYS A 201 -15.54 3.38 -5.29
N ARG A 202 -14.21 3.51 -5.25
CA ARG A 202 -13.32 2.56 -5.91
C ARG A 202 -13.37 1.16 -5.29
N ILE A 203 -13.57 1.05 -3.96
CA ILE A 203 -13.85 -0.25 -3.28
C ILE A 203 -15.10 -0.91 -3.88
N LYS A 204 -16.14 -0.12 -4.20
CA LYS A 204 -17.39 -0.64 -4.77
C LYS A 204 -17.32 -0.98 -6.26
N GLY A 205 -16.18 -0.78 -6.92
CA GLY A 205 -16.02 -1.00 -8.35
C GLY A 205 -16.70 0.06 -9.22
N ILE A 206 -16.78 1.31 -8.72
CA ILE A 206 -17.45 2.45 -9.39
C ILE A 206 -16.42 3.53 -9.69
#